data_40191114cbfb6616c5a71a0da799f8aa
#
_entry.id   40191114cbfb6616c5a71a0da799f8aa
#
_cell.length_a   1.000
_cell.length_b   1.000
_cell.length_c   1.000
_cell.angle_alpha   90.00
_cell.angle_beta   90.00
_cell.angle_gamma   90.00
#
_symmetry.space_group_name_H-M   'P 1'
#
loop_
_entity.id
_entity.type
_entity.pdbx_description
1 polymer ?
#
loop_
_entity_poly.entity_id
_entity_poly.type
_entity_poly.pdbx_seq_one_letter_code
_entity_poly.pdbx_strand_id
1 'polypeptide(L)'
;DMVRPGIILYGYYCDQVNRNYIEKNNINLNLKPVMTLVSGVCSVRNFKKGNSVSYGHTWTAKKDTDIAVIPIGYGDGFLRRFSSVVKPAVNGKAYPICGRICMDQCMIEIGLNNSDVKRWDRVVLFGSKEAGALCDAQDIADATGTIPYEIMTGITKRVERVYIK
;
A
#
# COMPACT_ATOMS: atom_id res chain seq x y z
N ASP A 1 -21.40 30.85 -11.38
CA ASP A 1 -21.48 29.38 -11.44
C ASP A 1 -20.47 28.79 -10.51
N MET A 2 -20.80 27.64 -9.91
CA MET A 2 -19.93 26.95 -8.96
C MET A 2 -19.90 25.44 -9.26
N VAL A 3 -18.72 24.82 -9.19
CA VAL A 3 -18.53 23.38 -9.34
C VAL A 3 -17.91 22.79 -8.07
N ARG A 4 -18.17 21.50 -7.82
CA ARG A 4 -17.58 20.72 -6.71
C ARG A 4 -16.83 19.54 -7.32
N PRO A 5 -15.56 19.69 -7.71
CA PRO A 5 -14.82 18.64 -8.42
C PRO A 5 -14.56 17.39 -7.55
N GLY A 6 -14.57 17.54 -6.22
CA GLY A 6 -14.44 16.40 -5.30
C GLY A 6 -13.12 15.65 -5.49
N ILE A 7 -13.22 14.34 -5.58
CA ILE A 7 -12.08 13.40 -5.64
C ILE A 7 -11.21 13.58 -6.90
N ILE A 8 -11.71 14.20 -7.94
CA ILE A 8 -10.93 14.50 -9.16
C ILE A 8 -9.70 15.35 -8.82
N LEU A 9 -9.79 16.25 -7.84
CA LEU A 9 -8.64 17.03 -7.35
C LEU A 9 -7.53 16.16 -6.74
N TYR A 10 -7.88 14.94 -6.33
CA TYR A 10 -6.94 13.97 -5.76
C TYR A 10 -6.48 12.92 -6.78
N GLY A 11 -6.90 13.07 -8.04
CA GLY A 11 -6.47 12.21 -9.13
C GLY A 11 -7.27 10.92 -9.28
N TYR A 12 -8.52 10.89 -8.79
CA TYR A 12 -9.40 9.72 -8.91
C TYR A 12 -10.75 10.11 -9.51
N TYR A 13 -11.43 9.13 -10.11
CA TYR A 13 -12.80 9.30 -10.57
C TYR A 13 -13.79 9.07 -9.41
N CYS A 14 -14.95 9.69 -9.49
CA CYS A 14 -16.02 9.44 -8.52
C CYS A 14 -16.67 8.06 -8.77
N ASP A 15 -17.33 7.55 -7.73
CA ASP A 15 -17.95 6.21 -7.73
C ASP A 15 -18.90 5.97 -8.92
N GLN A 16 -19.65 7.00 -9.31
CA GLN A 16 -20.61 6.92 -10.43
C GLN A 16 -19.95 7.01 -11.82
N VAL A 17 -18.69 7.45 -11.90
CA VAL A 17 -17.90 7.62 -13.11
C VAL A 17 -16.61 6.84 -12.94
N ASN A 18 -16.75 5.53 -12.82
CA ASN A 18 -15.62 4.62 -12.60
C ASN A 18 -14.79 4.40 -13.86
N ARG A 19 -13.66 3.70 -13.73
CA ARG A 19 -12.75 3.40 -14.85
C ARG A 19 -13.48 2.80 -16.06
N ASN A 20 -14.38 1.84 -15.84
CA ASN A 20 -15.12 1.19 -16.93
C ASN A 20 -16.02 2.17 -17.70
N TYR A 21 -16.67 3.11 -16.98
CA TYR A 21 -17.45 4.16 -17.62
C TYR A 21 -16.59 5.09 -18.47
N ILE A 22 -15.43 5.48 -17.93
CA ILE A 22 -14.45 6.34 -18.59
C ILE A 22 -13.94 5.70 -19.88
N GLU A 23 -13.51 4.44 -19.81
CA GLU A 23 -13.02 3.67 -20.97
C GLU A 23 -14.11 3.50 -22.04
N LYS A 24 -15.31 3.10 -21.64
CA LYS A 24 -16.45 2.89 -22.55
C LYS A 24 -16.86 4.16 -23.29
N ASN A 25 -16.70 5.33 -22.67
CA ASN A 25 -17.11 6.62 -23.26
C ASN A 25 -15.93 7.42 -23.83
N ASN A 26 -14.73 6.82 -23.92
CA ASN A 26 -13.51 7.47 -24.42
C ASN A 26 -13.20 8.81 -23.74
N ILE A 27 -13.47 8.92 -22.44
CA ILE A 27 -13.19 10.11 -21.64
C ILE A 27 -11.74 10.03 -21.17
N ASN A 28 -10.89 10.96 -21.57
CA ASN A 28 -9.51 11.02 -21.14
C ASN A 28 -9.24 12.27 -20.33
N LEU A 29 -9.31 12.18 -19.00
CA LEU A 29 -8.94 13.26 -18.09
C LEU A 29 -7.50 13.16 -17.59
N ASN A 30 -6.79 12.07 -17.93
CA ASN A 30 -5.40 11.80 -17.49
C ASN A 30 -5.17 12.13 -16.01
N LEU A 31 -6.07 11.65 -15.15
CA LEU A 31 -5.98 11.89 -13.70
C LEU A 31 -4.79 11.14 -13.11
N LYS A 32 -4.05 11.82 -12.24
CA LYS A 32 -2.89 11.25 -11.55
C LYS A 32 -3.09 11.33 -10.04
N PRO A 33 -2.92 10.21 -9.30
CA PRO A 33 -2.97 10.22 -7.84
C PRO A 33 -1.99 11.24 -7.26
N VAL A 34 -2.51 12.18 -6.44
CA VAL A 34 -1.66 13.20 -5.78
C VAL A 34 -1.09 12.72 -4.45
N MET A 35 -1.66 11.65 -3.85
CA MET A 35 -1.19 11.09 -2.60
C MET A 35 -0.41 9.79 -2.83
N THR A 36 0.77 9.69 -2.21
CA THR A 36 1.53 8.46 -2.14
C THR A 36 1.87 8.16 -0.68
N LEU A 37 1.50 6.98 -0.21
CA LEU A 37 1.85 6.51 1.13
C LEU A 37 3.17 5.79 1.08
N VAL A 38 4.14 6.30 1.85
CA VAL A 38 5.49 5.73 1.94
C VAL A 38 5.87 5.41 3.38
N SER A 39 6.78 4.47 3.53
CA SER A 39 7.41 4.11 4.79
C SER A 39 8.86 3.70 4.53
N GLY A 40 9.50 3.03 5.46
CA GLY A 40 10.85 2.49 5.30
C GLY A 40 10.99 1.09 5.87
N VAL A 41 12.02 0.37 5.48
CA VAL A 41 12.38 -0.91 6.10
C VAL A 41 13.07 -0.62 7.43
N CYS A 42 12.51 -1.05 8.56
CA CYS A 42 13.13 -0.86 9.86
C CYS A 42 14.07 -2.02 10.28
N SER A 43 13.81 -3.23 9.81
CA SER A 43 14.71 -4.38 10.00
C SER A 43 14.48 -5.46 8.96
N VAL A 44 15.52 -6.25 8.72
CA VAL A 44 15.47 -7.50 7.94
C VAL A 44 15.96 -8.63 8.83
N ARG A 45 15.25 -9.77 8.85
CA ARG A 45 15.56 -10.92 9.69
C ARG A 45 15.38 -12.22 8.92
N ASN A 46 16.29 -13.17 9.14
CA ASN A 46 16.16 -14.53 8.62
C ASN A 46 15.14 -15.34 9.41
N PHE A 47 14.27 -16.02 8.70
CA PHE A 47 13.26 -16.95 9.22
C PHE A 47 13.47 -18.34 8.67
N LYS A 48 13.49 -19.33 9.56
CA LYS A 48 13.56 -20.73 9.19
C LYS A 48 12.18 -21.24 8.80
N LYS A 49 12.16 -22.23 7.91
CA LYS A 49 10.96 -23.00 7.58
C LYS A 49 10.22 -23.41 8.87
N GLY A 50 8.92 -23.21 8.89
CA GLY A 50 8.07 -23.51 10.05
C GLY A 50 7.89 -22.36 11.04
N ASN A 51 8.72 -21.30 10.98
CA ASN A 51 8.53 -20.13 11.82
C ASN A 51 7.35 -19.28 11.31
N SER A 52 6.59 -18.74 12.25
CA SER A 52 5.42 -17.89 11.97
C SER A 52 5.67 -16.44 12.34
N VAL A 53 4.99 -15.52 11.68
CA VAL A 53 5.00 -14.08 12.01
C VAL A 53 3.57 -13.58 12.24
N SER A 54 3.48 -12.47 13.00
CA SER A 54 2.24 -11.76 13.28
C SER A 54 1.25 -12.54 14.14
N TYR A 55 0.16 -11.85 14.50
CA TYR A 55 -0.88 -12.38 15.39
C TYR A 55 -1.65 -13.55 14.78
N GLY A 56 -1.87 -14.58 15.60
CA GLY A 56 -2.68 -15.76 15.26
C GLY A 56 -1.99 -16.72 14.31
N HIS A 57 -0.67 -16.56 14.09
CA HIS A 57 0.14 -17.48 13.26
C HIS A 57 -0.49 -17.78 11.89
N THR A 58 -1.15 -16.78 11.27
CA THR A 58 -1.87 -16.95 10.01
C THR A 58 -0.94 -17.11 8.81
N TRP A 59 0.34 -16.84 9.01
CA TRP A 59 1.40 -17.07 8.02
C TRP A 59 2.56 -17.82 8.66
N THR A 60 3.03 -18.82 7.95
CA THR A 60 4.18 -19.65 8.35
C THR A 60 5.12 -19.80 7.17
N ALA A 61 6.41 -19.64 7.41
CA ALA A 61 7.44 -19.78 6.38
C ALA A 61 7.46 -21.21 5.81
N LYS A 62 7.17 -21.34 4.52
CA LYS A 62 7.18 -22.63 3.79
C LYS A 62 8.59 -23.12 3.48
N LYS A 63 9.56 -22.23 3.49
CA LYS A 63 11.01 -22.46 3.31
C LYS A 63 11.77 -21.40 4.09
N ASP A 64 13.08 -21.55 4.23
CA ASP A 64 13.94 -20.50 4.78
C ASP A 64 13.75 -19.23 3.93
N THR A 65 13.56 -18.09 4.57
CA THR A 65 13.29 -16.82 3.90
C THR A 65 13.71 -15.64 4.78
N ASP A 66 13.86 -14.46 4.19
CA ASP A 66 14.05 -13.21 4.93
C ASP A 66 12.73 -12.44 4.98
N ILE A 67 12.49 -11.82 6.13
CA ILE A 67 11.32 -11.00 6.42
C ILE A 67 11.79 -9.58 6.71
N ALA A 68 11.23 -8.62 5.99
CA ALA A 68 11.41 -7.20 6.28
C ALA A 68 10.24 -6.67 7.09
N VAL A 69 10.53 -5.86 8.10
CA VAL A 69 9.54 -5.17 8.94
C VAL A 69 9.42 -3.73 8.50
N ILE A 70 8.18 -3.29 8.33
CA ILE A 70 7.82 -1.93 7.89
C ILE A 70 7.01 -1.29 9.02
N PRO A 71 7.44 -0.13 9.58
CA PRO A 71 6.77 0.54 10.68
C PRO A 71 5.56 1.32 10.22
N ILE A 72 4.51 0.61 9.79
CA ILE A 72 3.20 1.13 9.46
C ILE A 72 2.14 0.07 9.72
N GLY A 73 1.03 0.46 10.29
CA GLY A 73 -0.05 -0.46 10.60
C GLY A 73 -1.42 0.21 10.66
N TYR A 74 -2.42 -0.49 11.25
CA TYR A 74 -3.78 0.02 11.25
C TYR A 74 -3.97 1.26 12.14
N GLY A 75 -3.09 1.52 13.10
CA GLY A 75 -3.05 2.77 13.85
C GLY A 75 -2.72 3.99 12.98
N ASP A 76 -2.06 3.77 11.86
CA ASP A 76 -1.71 4.79 10.86
C ASP A 76 -2.77 4.91 9.74
N GLY A 77 -3.77 4.01 9.76
CA GLY A 77 -4.78 3.90 8.71
C GLY A 77 -4.46 2.84 7.64
N PHE A 78 -3.34 2.12 7.78
CA PHE A 78 -3.01 1.00 6.91
C PHE A 78 -3.72 -0.27 7.41
N LEU A 79 -4.96 -0.43 6.98
CA LEU A 79 -5.93 -1.36 7.59
C LEU A 79 -5.57 -2.83 7.43
N ARG A 80 -6.00 -3.66 8.39
CA ARG A 80 -5.76 -5.12 8.37
C ARG A 80 -6.28 -5.82 7.12
N ARG A 81 -7.39 -5.34 6.55
CA ARG A 81 -7.94 -5.87 5.29
C ARG A 81 -7.01 -5.66 4.07
N PHE A 82 -6.02 -4.78 4.17
CA PHE A 82 -5.04 -4.57 3.10
C PHE A 82 -3.97 -5.67 3.03
N SER A 83 -3.86 -6.55 4.03
CA SER A 83 -2.84 -7.62 4.07
C SER A 83 -2.84 -8.54 2.85
N SER A 84 -4.00 -8.81 2.25
CA SER A 84 -4.15 -9.66 1.07
C SER A 84 -4.19 -8.91 -0.25
N VAL A 85 -4.26 -7.59 -0.20
CA VAL A 85 -4.48 -6.73 -1.38
C VAL A 85 -3.22 -5.97 -1.75
N VAL A 86 -2.64 -5.27 -0.79
CA VAL A 86 -1.47 -4.43 -1.03
C VAL A 86 -0.20 -5.26 -1.04
N LYS A 87 0.61 -5.05 -2.07
CA LYS A 87 1.97 -5.56 -2.15
C LYS A 87 2.92 -4.38 -2.11
N PRO A 88 3.50 -4.06 -0.93
CA PRO A 88 4.47 -2.98 -0.82
C PRO A 88 5.59 -3.11 -1.83
N ALA A 89 6.00 -1.99 -2.42
CA ALA A 89 7.11 -1.93 -3.37
C ALA A 89 8.39 -1.46 -2.67
N VAL A 90 9.47 -2.20 -2.85
CA VAL A 90 10.82 -1.81 -2.42
C VAL A 90 11.72 -1.93 -3.64
N ASN A 91 12.44 -0.87 -3.97
CA ASN A 91 13.34 -0.83 -5.13
C ASN A 91 12.66 -1.30 -6.43
N GLY A 92 11.39 -0.92 -6.64
CA GLY A 92 10.60 -1.25 -7.83
C GLY A 92 10.03 -2.68 -7.87
N LYS A 93 10.27 -3.50 -6.84
CA LYS A 93 9.74 -4.87 -6.75
C LYS A 93 8.62 -4.97 -5.72
N ALA A 94 7.57 -5.73 -6.05
CA ALA A 94 6.45 -6.04 -5.16
C ALA A 94 6.78 -7.19 -4.22
N TYR A 95 6.44 -7.02 -2.94
CA TYR A 95 6.62 -8.07 -1.93
C TYR A 95 5.29 -8.33 -1.20
N PRO A 96 4.90 -9.60 -1.00
CA PRO A 96 3.67 -9.91 -0.30
C PRO A 96 3.79 -9.59 1.18
N ILE A 97 2.70 -9.06 1.76
CA ILE A 97 2.58 -8.95 3.21
C ILE A 97 2.43 -10.36 3.78
N CYS A 98 3.23 -10.69 4.79
CA CYS A 98 3.17 -11.96 5.50
C CYS A 98 2.52 -11.80 6.88
N GLY A 99 1.47 -12.57 7.12
CA GLY A 99 0.65 -12.45 8.30
C GLY A 99 -0.27 -11.23 8.30
N ARG A 100 -0.79 -10.90 9.48
CA ARG A 100 -1.73 -9.79 9.65
C ARG A 100 -0.99 -8.48 9.86
N ILE A 101 -1.50 -7.39 9.31
CA ILE A 101 -1.05 -6.04 9.66
C ILE A 101 -1.34 -5.79 11.14
N CYS A 102 -0.34 -5.36 11.90
CA CYS A 102 -0.43 -5.01 13.32
C CYS A 102 -0.80 -3.52 13.48
N MET A 103 -0.87 -3.03 14.72
CA MET A 103 -1.20 -1.64 15.00
C MET A 103 -0.18 -0.68 14.38
N ASP A 104 1.12 -0.98 14.55
CA ASP A 104 2.20 -0.06 14.25
C ASP A 104 3.20 -0.62 13.22
N GLN A 105 2.96 -1.83 12.71
CA GLN A 105 3.88 -2.48 11.78
C GLN A 105 3.20 -3.54 10.92
N CYS A 106 3.80 -3.80 9.77
CA CYS A 106 3.53 -4.97 8.94
C CYS A 106 4.83 -5.61 8.49
N MET A 107 4.75 -6.85 8.01
CA MET A 107 5.89 -7.62 7.55
C MET A 107 5.69 -8.03 6.10
N ILE A 108 6.79 -8.06 5.35
CA ILE A 108 6.81 -8.55 3.96
C ILE A 108 7.83 -9.68 3.83
N GLU A 109 7.49 -10.69 3.02
CA GLU A 109 8.42 -11.76 2.65
C GLU A 109 9.26 -11.31 1.46
N ILE A 110 10.57 -11.26 1.64
CA ILE A 110 11.50 -10.76 0.62
C ILE A 110 12.34 -11.85 -0.04
N GLY A 111 12.22 -13.11 0.41
CA GLY A 111 13.03 -14.25 -0.05
C GLY A 111 14.37 -14.33 0.68
N LEU A 112 15.00 -15.50 0.59
CA LEU A 112 16.25 -15.79 1.30
C LEU A 112 17.43 -15.06 0.65
N ASN A 113 18.31 -14.49 1.47
CA ASN A 113 19.53 -13.78 1.05
C ASN A 113 19.25 -12.65 0.03
N ASN A 114 18.13 -11.97 0.20
CA ASN A 114 17.75 -10.87 -0.69
C ASN A 114 18.59 -9.62 -0.39
N SER A 115 19.62 -9.38 -1.20
CA SER A 115 20.49 -8.20 -1.08
C SER A 115 19.85 -6.90 -1.57
N ASP A 116 18.72 -7.00 -2.29
CA ASP A 116 18.02 -5.84 -2.88
C ASP A 116 17.19 -5.07 -1.85
N VAL A 117 16.96 -5.63 -0.65
CA VAL A 117 16.17 -5.01 0.41
C VAL A 117 17.03 -4.87 1.67
N LYS A 118 17.21 -3.64 2.11
CA LYS A 118 18.04 -3.30 3.27
C LYS A 118 17.30 -2.40 4.26
N ARG A 119 17.78 -2.34 5.48
CA ARG A 119 17.30 -1.37 6.45
C ARG A 119 17.43 0.05 5.89
N TRP A 120 16.38 0.84 6.09
CA TRP A 120 16.19 2.22 5.62
C TRP A 120 15.81 2.36 4.13
N ASP A 121 15.69 1.27 3.39
CA ASP A 121 15.15 1.35 2.03
C ASP A 121 13.72 1.90 2.06
N ARG A 122 13.43 2.77 1.10
CA ARG A 122 12.10 3.35 0.94
C ARG A 122 11.11 2.29 0.50
N VAL A 123 9.96 2.26 1.18
CA VAL A 123 8.84 1.37 0.86
C VAL A 123 7.68 2.22 0.35
N VAL A 124 7.17 1.91 -0.82
CA VAL A 124 5.95 2.53 -1.36
C VAL A 124 4.78 1.57 -1.17
N LEU A 125 3.77 2.01 -0.45
CA LEU A 125 2.63 1.17 -0.08
C LEU A 125 1.51 1.28 -1.12
N PHE A 126 1.12 2.50 -1.48
CA PHE A 126 0.20 2.79 -2.58
C PHE A 126 0.33 4.25 -3.01
N GLY A 127 -0.21 4.59 -4.18
CA GLY A 127 -0.26 5.97 -4.66
C GLY A 127 0.11 6.14 -6.12
N SER A 128 0.90 7.17 -6.46
CA SER A 128 1.30 7.48 -7.82
C SER A 128 2.32 6.47 -8.37
N LYS A 129 2.14 6.06 -9.62
CA LYS A 129 3.10 5.20 -10.34
C LYS A 129 4.44 5.89 -10.53
N GLU A 130 4.43 7.20 -10.75
CA GLU A 130 5.66 8.02 -10.86
C GLU A 130 6.48 8.00 -9.57
N ALA A 131 5.82 7.84 -8.42
CA ALA A 131 6.48 7.67 -7.12
C ALA A 131 6.90 6.22 -6.83
N GLY A 132 6.66 5.28 -7.75
CA GLY A 132 7.01 3.87 -7.62
C GLY A 132 5.95 3.00 -6.97
N ALA A 133 4.69 3.47 -6.86
CA ALA A 133 3.59 2.66 -6.38
C ALA A 133 3.17 1.62 -7.43
N LEU A 134 2.83 0.43 -6.98
CA LEU A 134 2.32 -0.68 -7.81
C LEU A 134 0.80 -0.83 -7.73
N CYS A 135 0.15 -0.12 -6.81
CA CYS A 135 -1.28 0.04 -6.70
C CYS A 135 -1.62 1.45 -6.20
N ASP A 136 -2.82 1.90 -6.46
CA ASP A 136 -3.33 3.17 -5.98
C ASP A 136 -4.53 2.99 -5.02
N ALA A 137 -5.13 4.09 -4.55
CA ALA A 137 -6.26 4.01 -3.64
C ALA A 137 -7.52 3.42 -4.31
N GLN A 138 -7.67 3.53 -5.64
CA GLN A 138 -8.77 2.90 -6.37
C GLN A 138 -8.60 1.38 -6.39
N ASP A 139 -7.39 0.88 -6.67
CA ASP A 139 -7.12 -0.56 -6.67
C ASP A 139 -7.43 -1.20 -5.32
N ILE A 140 -7.06 -0.50 -4.23
CA ILE A 140 -7.36 -0.96 -2.86
C ILE A 140 -8.86 -0.91 -2.58
N ALA A 141 -9.53 0.16 -2.97
CA ALA A 141 -10.97 0.35 -2.78
C ALA A 141 -11.77 -0.75 -3.49
N ASP A 142 -11.46 -1.01 -4.75
CA ASP A 142 -12.10 -2.05 -5.56
C ASP A 142 -11.93 -3.44 -4.93
N ALA A 143 -10.71 -3.74 -4.47
CA ALA A 143 -10.40 -5.04 -3.86
C ALA A 143 -10.97 -5.22 -2.44
N THR A 144 -11.31 -4.14 -1.75
CA THR A 144 -11.82 -4.16 -0.37
C THR A 144 -13.29 -3.77 -0.23
N GLY A 145 -13.97 -3.50 -1.36
CA GLY A 145 -15.40 -3.17 -1.38
C GLY A 145 -15.71 -1.79 -0.79
N THR A 146 -14.86 -0.79 -1.07
CA THR A 146 -15.03 0.60 -0.61
C THR A 146 -14.72 1.60 -1.73
N ILE A 147 -14.47 2.85 -1.39
CA ILE A 147 -14.20 3.95 -2.32
C ILE A 147 -12.86 4.63 -1.99
N PRO A 148 -12.16 5.24 -2.97
CA PRO A 148 -10.87 5.90 -2.75
C PRO A 148 -10.89 6.98 -1.66
N TYR A 149 -12.05 7.60 -1.44
CA TYR A 149 -12.25 8.58 -0.37
C TYR A 149 -11.92 7.98 1.01
N GLU A 150 -12.47 6.78 1.32
CA GLU A 150 -12.19 6.11 2.59
C GLU A 150 -10.73 5.72 2.74
N ILE A 151 -10.11 5.24 1.66
CA ILE A 151 -8.69 4.87 1.69
C ILE A 151 -7.83 6.08 2.06
N MET A 152 -8.04 7.22 1.41
CA MET A 152 -7.22 8.42 1.62
C MET A 152 -7.51 9.10 2.96
N THR A 153 -8.79 9.25 3.32
CA THR A 153 -9.18 9.90 4.58
C THR A 153 -8.89 9.02 5.79
N GLY A 154 -8.82 7.70 5.59
CA GLY A 154 -8.48 6.73 6.61
C GLY A 154 -7.04 6.82 7.11
N ILE A 155 -6.10 7.40 6.32
CA ILE A 155 -4.73 7.62 6.78
C ILE A 155 -4.74 8.66 7.90
N THR A 156 -4.30 8.25 9.09
CA THR A 156 -4.44 9.02 10.32
C THR A 156 -3.44 10.18 10.42
N LYS A 157 -3.64 11.05 11.41
CA LYS A 157 -2.72 12.17 11.70
C LYS A 157 -1.34 11.73 12.22
N ARG A 158 -1.16 10.46 12.55
CA ARG A 158 0.15 9.88 12.93
C ARG A 158 1.13 9.90 11.76
N VAL A 159 0.61 9.83 10.53
CA VAL A 159 1.43 9.87 9.32
C VAL A 159 1.65 11.33 8.92
N GLU A 160 2.90 11.75 8.85
CA GLU A 160 3.29 13.09 8.40
C GLU A 160 2.84 13.33 6.95
N ARG A 161 2.40 14.56 6.65
CA ARG A 161 2.07 14.99 5.28
C ARG A 161 3.18 15.88 4.76
N VAL A 162 3.87 15.40 3.74
CA VAL A 162 4.92 16.16 3.05
C VAL A 162 4.38 16.61 1.70
N TYR A 163 4.30 17.91 1.50
CA TYR A 163 3.84 18.51 0.25
C TYR A 163 5.05 18.79 -0.63
N ILE A 164 5.07 18.19 -1.83
CA ILE A 164 6.10 18.40 -2.83
C ILE A 164 5.53 19.21 -3.99
N LYS A 165 6.39 20.07 -4.56
CA LYS A 165 6.05 20.88 -5.75
C LYS A 165 6.39 20.14 -7.03
#